data_48bde7cecff247b1a5a268e9f6b82068
#
_entry.id   48bde7cecff247b1a5a268e9f6b82068
#
_cell.length_a   1.000
_cell.length_b   1.000
_cell.length_c   1.000
_cell.angle_alpha   90.00
_cell.angle_beta   90.00
_cell.angle_gamma   90.00
#
_symmetry.space_group_name_H-M   'P 1'
#
loop_
_entity.id
_entity.type
_entity.pdbx_description
1 polymer ?
#
loop_
_entity_poly.entity_id
_entity_poly.type
_entity_poly.pdbx_seq_one_letter_code
_entity_poly.pdbx_strand_id
1 'polypeptide(L)'
;MSDYQLIVIGAGPGGYTAALRAAKLGLHTAIVERREVGGTCLNRGCIPTKTLLHASQVYYDAVNGAGVGVHGSLSYDIGEMFAFKRSVSEKLRSGIHALLKGAKVDVIEGTAQIAAPGQVDVTGADGAVTRYTAERILAATGSVNVRPPIPGLELPGVMTSDELLEGTDTPYQSIVIIGGGVIGVEFATFYSHLGCQVTLVEGMANLLPQLDRELGQNLAQILKKQGVEVLTSAMVQSVEQTADGLCVHLEQKGKELTVTGEKVLCAIGRRAYFDGLFAEGLTPALNGKRLLVDESYQTSIPGVHAIGDASAAVQLAHVAAAQGTDCVERMCGGKGSIDLNVIPSCIYSAPEIAVVGLTEAEAREQGIPAVSGKCTLFSNARTIIEDPGRCFMKLVARTDTHALIGAQLMCQHASDMISQLSTAMVNRLTVEQLLTVMRPHPSFEEALGEAVENLASKLA
;
A
#
# COMPACT_ATOMS: atom_id res chain seq x y z
N MET A 1 24.42 -32.08 7.16
CA MET A 1 23.04 -31.61 7.27
C MET A 1 23.09 -30.09 7.23
N SER A 2 22.16 -29.44 6.57
CA SER A 2 22.02 -28.00 6.61
C SER A 2 21.58 -27.52 8.00
N ASP A 3 21.94 -26.28 8.37
CA ASP A 3 21.54 -25.71 9.66
C ASP A 3 20.02 -25.54 9.73
N TYR A 4 19.40 -25.16 8.60
CA TYR A 4 17.97 -24.93 8.48
C TYR A 4 17.37 -25.61 7.24
N GLN A 5 16.07 -25.90 7.26
CA GLN A 5 15.33 -26.31 6.09
C GLN A 5 14.87 -25.11 5.24
N LEU A 6 14.64 -23.97 5.93
CA LEU A 6 14.32 -22.70 5.28
C LEU A 6 14.99 -21.54 6.00
N ILE A 7 15.69 -20.69 5.23
CA ILE A 7 16.09 -19.35 5.67
C ILE A 7 15.27 -18.32 4.90
N VAL A 8 14.54 -17.46 5.63
CA VAL A 8 13.81 -16.32 5.09
C VAL A 8 14.64 -15.06 5.26
N ILE A 9 14.84 -14.29 4.20
CA ILE A 9 15.61 -13.04 4.23
C ILE A 9 14.67 -11.86 4.14
N GLY A 10 14.53 -11.11 5.23
CA GLY A 10 13.60 -10.00 5.42
C GLY A 10 12.37 -10.39 6.24
N ALA A 11 12.13 -9.68 7.34
CA ALA A 11 11.02 -9.93 8.27
C ALA A 11 9.83 -8.96 8.05
N GLY A 12 9.59 -8.51 6.82
CA GLY A 12 8.38 -7.81 6.42
C GLY A 12 7.14 -8.73 6.39
N PRO A 13 5.95 -8.22 6.00
CA PRO A 13 4.71 -9.00 5.99
C PRO A 13 4.82 -10.34 5.26
N GLY A 14 5.47 -10.39 4.12
CA GLY A 14 5.71 -11.65 3.40
C GLY A 14 6.62 -12.60 4.16
N GLY A 15 7.73 -12.07 4.70
CA GLY A 15 8.76 -12.89 5.34
C GLY A 15 8.31 -13.50 6.66
N TYR A 16 7.77 -12.71 7.60
CA TYR A 16 7.34 -13.27 8.89
C TYR A 16 6.14 -14.22 8.72
N THR A 17 5.23 -13.92 7.79
CA THR A 17 4.11 -14.83 7.49
C THR A 17 4.60 -16.15 6.90
N ALA A 18 5.56 -16.11 5.97
CA ALA A 18 6.18 -17.30 5.41
C ALA A 18 6.90 -18.13 6.49
N ALA A 19 7.69 -17.48 7.35
CA ALA A 19 8.42 -18.16 8.42
C ALA A 19 7.47 -18.85 9.42
N LEU A 20 6.39 -18.15 9.83
CA LEU A 20 5.35 -18.73 10.70
C LEU A 20 4.63 -19.90 10.02
N ARG A 21 4.33 -19.79 8.71
CA ARG A 21 3.71 -20.87 7.95
C ARG A 21 4.62 -22.08 7.83
N ALA A 22 5.92 -21.85 7.56
CA ALA A 22 6.93 -22.90 7.46
C ALA A 22 7.07 -23.67 8.78
N ALA A 23 7.21 -22.96 9.89
CA ALA A 23 7.28 -23.58 11.22
C ALA A 23 6.00 -24.38 11.55
N LYS A 24 4.81 -23.88 11.17
CA LYS A 24 3.54 -24.60 11.34
C LYS A 24 3.48 -25.88 10.51
N LEU A 25 4.19 -25.95 9.39
CA LEU A 25 4.33 -27.14 8.55
C LEU A 25 5.51 -28.04 8.98
N GLY A 26 6.17 -27.72 10.07
CA GLY A 26 7.24 -28.53 10.68
C GLY A 26 8.63 -28.27 10.13
N LEU A 27 8.85 -27.22 9.36
CA LEU A 27 10.18 -26.87 8.87
C LEU A 27 11.00 -26.15 9.95
N HIS A 28 12.24 -26.57 10.15
CA HIS A 28 13.23 -25.83 10.94
C HIS A 28 13.62 -24.54 10.19
N THR A 29 13.20 -23.42 10.73
CA THR A 29 13.18 -22.14 9.99
C THR A 29 13.93 -21.05 10.75
N ALA A 30 14.78 -20.30 10.03
CA ALA A 30 15.30 -19.01 10.49
C ALA A 30 14.76 -17.87 9.63
N ILE A 31 14.71 -16.68 10.24
CA ILE A 31 14.41 -15.42 9.55
C ILE A 31 15.52 -14.41 9.84
N VAL A 32 16.09 -13.82 8.79
CA VAL A 32 17.16 -12.81 8.89
C VAL A 32 16.57 -11.44 8.66
N GLU A 33 16.80 -10.50 9.58
CA GLU A 33 16.34 -9.11 9.45
C GLU A 33 17.47 -8.13 9.77
N ARG A 34 17.66 -7.15 8.91
CA ARG A 34 18.74 -6.16 9.05
C ARG A 34 18.37 -4.94 9.90
N ARG A 35 17.08 -4.68 10.08
CA ARG A 35 16.55 -3.52 10.83
C ARG A 35 15.56 -4.00 11.89
N GLU A 36 14.26 -3.82 11.65
CA GLU A 36 13.22 -4.21 12.60
C GLU A 36 12.24 -5.19 11.98
N VAL A 37 11.89 -6.21 12.75
CA VAL A 37 10.81 -7.15 12.42
C VAL A 37 9.52 -6.38 12.13
N GLY A 38 8.75 -6.85 11.13
CA GLY A 38 7.58 -6.16 10.59
C GLY A 38 7.87 -5.39 9.30
N GLY A 39 9.16 -5.16 8.98
CA GLY A 39 9.62 -4.51 7.76
C GLY A 39 9.05 -3.09 7.56
N THR A 40 9.04 -2.63 6.32
CA THR A 40 8.57 -1.29 5.94
C THR A 40 7.14 -1.04 6.36
N CYS A 41 6.22 -1.96 6.07
CA CYS A 41 4.79 -1.76 6.34
C CYS A 41 4.49 -1.42 7.80
N LEU A 42 5.09 -2.14 8.74
CA LEU A 42 4.84 -1.97 10.16
C LEU A 42 5.60 -0.79 10.78
N ASN A 43 6.83 -0.56 10.33
CA ASN A 43 7.72 0.39 11.01
C ASN A 43 7.77 1.77 10.34
N ARG A 44 7.64 1.86 9.00
CA ARG A 44 7.77 3.10 8.22
C ARG A 44 6.88 3.16 6.97
N GLY A 45 5.71 2.53 7.01
CA GLY A 45 4.77 2.45 5.88
C GLY A 45 3.33 2.44 6.34
N CYS A 46 2.63 1.34 6.08
CA CYS A 46 1.18 1.22 6.26
C CYS A 46 0.72 1.60 7.69
N ILE A 47 1.26 0.95 8.70
CA ILE A 47 0.78 1.12 10.08
C ILE A 47 1.04 2.54 10.61
N PRO A 48 2.28 3.08 10.53
CA PRO A 48 2.52 4.45 10.99
C PRO A 48 1.70 5.49 10.22
N THR A 49 1.54 5.34 8.90
CA THR A 49 0.72 6.26 8.10
C THR A 49 -0.74 6.22 8.54
N LYS A 50 -1.35 5.03 8.68
CA LYS A 50 -2.75 4.88 9.09
C LYS A 50 -2.99 5.36 10.51
N THR A 51 -2.01 5.21 11.39
CA THR A 51 -2.06 5.76 12.76
C THR A 51 -2.09 7.29 12.74
N LEU A 52 -1.25 7.93 11.91
CA LEU A 52 -1.24 9.38 11.76
C LEU A 52 -2.51 9.90 11.07
N LEU A 53 -3.00 9.21 10.03
CA LEU A 53 -4.28 9.52 9.39
C LEU A 53 -5.44 9.46 10.38
N HIS A 54 -5.52 8.43 11.21
CA HIS A 54 -6.52 8.32 12.25
C HIS A 54 -6.44 9.49 13.25
N ALA A 55 -5.24 9.82 13.74
CA ALA A 55 -5.05 10.92 14.68
C ALA A 55 -5.45 12.27 14.08
N SER A 56 -5.07 12.54 12.82
CA SER A 56 -5.45 13.77 12.13
C SER A 56 -6.94 13.84 11.80
N GLN A 57 -7.59 12.70 11.50
CA GLN A 57 -9.04 12.63 11.29
C GLN A 57 -9.81 13.01 12.56
N VAL A 58 -9.40 12.48 13.72
CA VAL A 58 -10.03 12.83 15.01
C VAL A 58 -9.97 14.34 15.26
N TYR A 59 -8.84 14.96 14.99
CA TYR A 59 -8.70 16.42 15.12
C TYR A 59 -9.57 17.17 14.10
N TYR A 60 -9.52 16.76 12.83
CA TYR A 60 -10.29 17.37 11.75
C TYR A 60 -11.80 17.33 12.01
N ASP A 61 -12.33 16.17 12.40
CA ASP A 61 -13.75 15.99 12.70
C ASP A 61 -14.18 16.88 13.88
N ALA A 62 -13.35 16.95 14.91
CA ALA A 62 -13.65 17.75 16.09
C ALA A 62 -13.63 19.27 15.81
N VAL A 63 -12.68 19.75 15.00
CA VAL A 63 -12.60 21.17 14.60
C VAL A 63 -13.76 21.56 13.69
N ASN A 64 -14.20 20.65 12.81
CA ASN A 64 -15.31 20.88 11.87
C ASN A 64 -16.67 20.46 12.41
N GLY A 65 -16.76 20.06 13.68
CA GLY A 65 -17.96 19.50 14.30
C GLY A 65 -19.10 20.48 14.58
N ALA A 66 -18.95 21.78 14.28
CA ALA A 66 -19.98 22.79 14.58
C ALA A 66 -21.35 22.45 13.94
N GLY A 67 -21.37 21.85 12.75
CA GLY A 67 -22.57 21.42 12.06
C GLY A 67 -23.37 20.32 12.78
N VAL A 68 -22.72 19.54 13.62
CA VAL A 68 -23.32 18.47 14.44
C VAL A 68 -23.39 18.84 15.94
N GLY A 69 -23.19 20.12 16.27
CA GLY A 69 -23.32 20.63 17.66
C GLY A 69 -22.06 20.48 18.51
N VAL A 70 -20.90 20.12 17.93
CA VAL A 70 -19.63 20.08 18.66
C VAL A 70 -18.93 21.43 18.52
N HIS A 71 -18.72 22.10 19.65
CA HIS A 71 -18.10 23.43 19.71
C HIS A 71 -16.92 23.43 20.67
N GLY A 72 -15.87 24.19 20.35
CA GLY A 72 -14.71 24.35 21.22
C GLY A 72 -13.52 24.92 20.45
N SER A 73 -12.47 25.28 21.20
CA SER A 73 -11.17 25.61 20.65
C SER A 73 -10.25 24.43 20.93
N LEU A 74 -9.79 23.77 19.87
CA LEU A 74 -8.97 22.56 19.95
C LEU A 74 -7.60 22.85 19.37
N SER A 75 -6.59 22.22 19.94
CA SER A 75 -5.23 22.18 19.42
C SER A 75 -4.80 20.72 19.28
N TYR A 76 -3.79 20.48 18.48
CA TYR A 76 -3.11 19.19 18.39
C TYR A 76 -1.64 19.35 18.80
N ASP A 77 -1.06 18.26 19.25
CA ASP A 77 0.38 18.12 19.48
C ASP A 77 0.92 17.04 18.52
N ILE A 78 1.72 17.45 17.55
CA ILE A 78 2.27 16.53 16.55
C ILE A 78 3.28 15.55 17.18
N GLY A 79 3.99 15.97 18.23
CA GLY A 79 4.91 15.09 18.97
C GLY A 79 4.16 13.94 19.65
N GLU A 80 2.99 14.22 20.24
CA GLU A 80 2.12 13.19 20.82
C GLU A 80 1.53 12.27 19.74
N MET A 81 1.13 12.80 18.56
CA MET A 81 0.69 11.97 17.43
C MET A 81 1.81 11.02 16.97
N PHE A 82 3.04 11.51 16.85
CA PHE A 82 4.19 10.68 16.49
C PHE A 82 4.57 9.70 17.62
N ALA A 83 4.40 10.07 18.89
CA ALA A 83 4.59 9.15 20.01
C ALA A 83 3.53 8.02 19.97
N PHE A 84 2.27 8.36 19.72
CA PHE A 84 1.20 7.38 19.52
C PHE A 84 1.52 6.43 18.35
N LYS A 85 1.92 6.98 17.20
CA LYS A 85 2.38 6.19 16.04
C LYS A 85 3.50 5.19 16.43
N ARG A 86 4.53 5.64 17.16
CA ARG A 86 5.62 4.78 17.62
C ARG A 86 5.13 3.67 18.54
N SER A 87 4.24 4.00 19.49
CA SER A 87 3.69 3.02 20.44
C SER A 87 2.90 1.91 19.74
N VAL A 88 2.11 2.25 18.70
CA VAL A 88 1.35 1.27 17.90
C VAL A 88 2.29 0.33 17.16
N SER A 89 3.31 0.88 16.47
CA SER A 89 4.29 0.06 15.75
C SER A 89 5.07 -0.86 16.69
N GLU A 90 5.48 -0.37 17.87
CA GLU A 90 6.21 -1.16 18.86
C GLU A 90 5.38 -2.29 19.45
N LYS A 91 4.12 -2.02 19.78
CA LYS A 91 3.19 -3.05 20.27
C LYS A 91 3.01 -4.17 19.26
N LEU A 92 2.83 -3.82 17.98
CA LEU A 92 2.68 -4.82 16.90
C LEU A 92 3.99 -5.57 16.64
N ARG A 93 5.14 -4.90 16.66
CA ARG A 93 6.46 -5.52 16.53
C ARG A 93 6.71 -6.54 17.63
N SER A 94 6.43 -6.17 18.88
CA SER A 94 6.52 -7.09 20.03
C SER A 94 5.61 -8.31 19.85
N GLY A 95 4.42 -8.13 19.30
CA GLY A 95 3.51 -9.22 18.96
C GLY A 95 4.11 -10.19 17.93
N ILE A 96 4.75 -9.68 16.87
CA ILE A 96 5.40 -10.54 15.86
C ILE A 96 6.59 -11.30 16.46
N HIS A 97 7.42 -10.66 17.29
CA HIS A 97 8.48 -11.36 18.01
C HIS A 97 7.94 -12.50 18.88
N ALA A 98 6.85 -12.26 19.59
CA ALA A 98 6.22 -13.30 20.41
C ALA A 98 5.71 -14.48 19.56
N LEU A 99 5.10 -14.19 18.40
CA LEU A 99 4.64 -15.22 17.45
C LEU A 99 5.80 -16.05 16.89
N LEU A 100 6.89 -15.41 16.43
CA LEU A 100 8.07 -16.08 15.91
C LEU A 100 8.71 -16.97 16.98
N LYS A 101 8.90 -16.43 18.20
CA LYS A 101 9.41 -17.19 19.34
C LYS A 101 8.51 -18.38 19.69
N GLY A 102 7.19 -18.17 19.75
CA GLY A 102 6.22 -19.24 20.03
C GLY A 102 6.22 -20.34 18.97
N ALA A 103 6.50 -19.99 17.72
CA ALA A 103 6.63 -20.91 16.61
C ALA A 103 8.04 -21.54 16.51
N LYS A 104 8.98 -21.18 17.39
CA LYS A 104 10.39 -21.63 17.38
C LYS A 104 11.10 -21.28 16.07
N VAL A 105 10.82 -20.11 15.51
CA VAL A 105 11.57 -19.53 14.40
C VAL A 105 12.75 -18.76 14.98
N ASP A 106 13.96 -19.07 14.52
CA ASP A 106 15.15 -18.34 14.92
C ASP A 106 15.22 -16.99 14.22
N VAL A 107 15.26 -15.90 14.98
CA VAL A 107 15.43 -14.54 14.44
C VAL A 107 16.91 -14.19 14.49
N ILE A 108 17.50 -13.98 13.30
CA ILE A 108 18.91 -13.64 13.14
C ILE A 108 19.00 -12.16 12.73
N GLU A 109 19.61 -11.35 13.56
CA GLU A 109 19.82 -9.93 13.27
C GLU A 109 21.07 -9.74 12.41
N GLY A 110 20.92 -9.04 11.27
CA GLY A 110 22.04 -8.74 10.39
C GLY A 110 21.64 -8.60 8.93
N THR A 111 22.61 -8.22 8.12
CA THR A 111 22.44 -8.10 6.66
C THR A 111 22.81 -9.41 5.98
N ALA A 112 21.84 -10.04 5.35
CA ALA A 112 22.03 -11.29 4.64
C ALA A 112 22.54 -11.09 3.22
N GLN A 113 23.46 -11.97 2.79
CA GLN A 113 23.86 -12.15 1.41
C GLN A 113 23.79 -13.62 1.03
N ILE A 114 23.20 -13.95 -0.08
CA ILE A 114 23.18 -15.30 -0.66
C ILE A 114 24.56 -15.52 -1.30
N ALA A 115 25.40 -16.29 -0.62
CA ALA A 115 26.77 -16.55 -1.07
C ALA A 115 26.83 -17.61 -2.19
N ALA A 116 25.96 -18.62 -2.12
CA ALA A 116 25.77 -19.68 -3.11
C ALA A 116 24.39 -20.33 -2.90
N PRO A 117 23.92 -21.19 -3.81
CA PRO A 117 22.76 -22.05 -3.54
C PRO A 117 22.90 -22.76 -2.19
N GLY A 118 21.92 -22.57 -1.31
CA GLY A 118 21.91 -23.16 0.03
C GLY A 118 22.87 -22.51 1.07
N GLN A 119 23.50 -21.37 0.76
CA GLN A 119 24.42 -20.68 1.67
C GLN A 119 24.05 -19.20 1.82
N VAL A 120 23.91 -18.74 3.06
CA VAL A 120 23.63 -17.35 3.42
C VAL A 120 24.70 -16.85 4.39
N ASP A 121 25.37 -15.77 4.02
CA ASP A 121 26.28 -15.05 4.91
C ASP A 121 25.48 -13.91 5.55
N VAL A 122 25.56 -13.81 6.88
CA VAL A 122 24.91 -12.75 7.65
C VAL A 122 25.97 -11.91 8.32
N THR A 123 25.99 -10.62 7.97
CA THR A 123 26.88 -9.63 8.62
C THR A 123 26.14 -8.98 9.77
N GLY A 124 26.63 -9.21 10.99
CA GLY A 124 26.12 -8.59 12.21
C GLY A 124 26.48 -7.12 12.35
N ALA A 125 25.93 -6.46 13.38
CA ALA A 125 26.19 -5.06 13.67
C ALA A 125 27.67 -4.75 14.01
N ASP A 126 28.40 -5.75 14.49
CA ASP A 126 29.85 -5.70 14.77
C ASP A 126 30.74 -5.91 13.54
N GLY A 127 30.12 -6.14 12.37
CA GLY A 127 30.79 -6.46 11.11
C GLY A 127 31.24 -7.92 10.99
N ALA A 128 30.99 -8.77 11.98
CA ALA A 128 31.31 -10.19 11.91
C ALA A 128 30.38 -10.90 10.91
N VAL A 129 30.93 -11.78 10.09
CA VAL A 129 30.18 -12.57 9.13
C VAL A 129 30.01 -14.00 9.64
N THR A 130 28.77 -14.41 9.76
CA THR A 130 28.41 -15.80 10.09
C THR A 130 27.75 -16.46 8.89
N ARG A 131 28.24 -17.64 8.50
CA ARG A 131 27.65 -18.44 7.41
C ARG A 131 26.66 -19.44 7.97
N TYR A 132 25.48 -19.44 7.35
CA TYR A 132 24.41 -20.41 7.59
C TYR A 132 24.12 -21.21 6.31
N THR A 133 23.66 -22.44 6.49
CA THR A 133 23.27 -23.32 5.38
C THR A 133 21.77 -23.64 5.46
N ALA A 134 21.11 -23.71 4.30
CA ALA A 134 19.69 -24.04 4.21
C ALA A 134 19.38 -24.91 3.00
N GLU A 135 18.36 -25.76 3.10
CA GLU A 135 17.84 -26.50 1.94
C GLU A 135 17.18 -25.55 0.94
N ARG A 136 16.52 -24.49 1.43
CA ARG A 136 15.83 -23.44 0.65
C ARG A 136 16.07 -22.07 1.26
N ILE A 137 16.14 -21.07 0.38
CA ILE A 137 16.27 -19.67 0.76
C ILE A 137 15.08 -18.92 0.17
N LEU A 138 14.42 -18.07 0.96
CA LEU A 138 13.33 -17.23 0.53
C LEU A 138 13.69 -15.75 0.68
N ALA A 139 13.88 -15.06 -0.45
CA ALA A 139 14.08 -13.62 -0.49
C ALA A 139 12.73 -12.89 -0.34
N ALA A 140 12.54 -12.21 0.80
CA ALA A 140 11.39 -11.38 1.13
C ALA A 140 11.85 -9.94 1.45
N THR A 141 12.80 -9.43 0.69
CA THR A 141 13.55 -8.19 0.95
C THR A 141 12.77 -6.92 0.67
N GLY A 142 11.60 -7.04 0.05
CA GLY A 142 10.65 -5.94 -0.11
C GLY A 142 11.09 -4.88 -1.13
N SER A 143 10.85 -3.61 -0.81
CA SER A 143 11.08 -2.46 -1.69
C SER A 143 11.67 -1.27 -0.93
N VAL A 144 12.21 -0.30 -1.67
CA VAL A 144 12.69 0.98 -1.18
C VAL A 144 12.08 2.14 -1.98
N ASN A 145 12.04 3.32 -1.39
CA ASN A 145 11.57 4.53 -2.07
C ASN A 145 12.44 4.85 -3.29
N VAL A 146 11.82 5.39 -4.33
CA VAL A 146 12.52 5.89 -5.52
C VAL A 146 12.82 7.38 -5.33
N ARG A 147 14.08 7.77 -5.52
CA ARG A 147 14.49 9.14 -5.80
C ARG A 147 14.97 9.19 -7.24
N PRO A 148 14.20 9.79 -8.17
CA PRO A 148 14.65 9.94 -9.55
C PRO A 148 15.78 10.95 -9.63
N PRO A 149 16.54 10.98 -10.73
CA PRO A 149 17.63 11.93 -10.93
C PRO A 149 17.11 13.33 -11.32
N ILE A 150 16.23 13.87 -10.47
CA ILE A 150 15.75 15.27 -10.57
C ILE A 150 16.67 16.11 -9.69
N PRO A 151 17.30 17.17 -10.23
CA PRO A 151 18.20 18.04 -9.46
C PRO A 151 17.52 18.60 -8.20
N GLY A 152 18.21 18.51 -7.08
CA GLY A 152 17.77 19.05 -5.80
C GLY A 152 16.91 18.13 -4.93
N LEU A 153 16.62 16.88 -5.37
CA LEU A 153 15.92 15.93 -4.49
C LEU A 153 16.79 15.44 -3.32
N GLU A 154 18.08 15.71 -3.33
CA GLU A 154 19.01 15.41 -2.24
C GLU A 154 19.16 16.55 -1.22
N LEU A 155 18.51 17.70 -1.46
CA LEU A 155 18.61 18.87 -0.58
C LEU A 155 18.04 18.58 0.82
N PRO A 156 18.61 19.18 1.87
CA PRO A 156 18.03 19.13 3.20
C PRO A 156 16.59 19.63 3.20
N GLY A 157 15.67 18.87 3.82
CA GLY A 157 14.24 19.18 3.83
C GLY A 157 13.44 18.54 2.70
N VAL A 158 14.10 17.93 1.70
CA VAL A 158 13.46 16.97 0.79
C VAL A 158 13.53 15.58 1.39
N MET A 159 12.41 14.94 1.57
CA MET A 159 12.30 13.63 2.24
C MET A 159 11.46 12.63 1.43
N THR A 160 11.74 11.37 1.65
CA THR A 160 10.89 10.25 1.27
C THR A 160 9.86 9.97 2.36
N SER A 161 8.89 9.09 2.09
CA SER A 161 7.91 8.67 3.10
C SER A 161 8.56 7.95 4.29
N ASP A 162 9.63 7.18 4.07
CA ASP A 162 10.36 6.51 5.15
C ASP A 162 11.00 7.55 6.08
N GLU A 163 11.71 8.54 5.52
CA GLU A 163 12.35 9.62 6.27
C GLU A 163 11.34 10.51 7.01
N LEU A 164 10.19 10.81 6.39
CA LEU A 164 9.12 11.55 7.04
C LEU A 164 8.57 10.78 8.25
N LEU A 165 8.34 9.48 8.11
CA LEU A 165 7.78 8.65 9.19
C LEU A 165 8.80 8.32 10.29
N GLU A 166 10.10 8.27 9.98
CA GLU A 166 11.20 8.14 10.95
C GLU A 166 11.59 9.46 11.59
N GLY A 167 11.30 10.55 10.90
CA GLY A 167 11.75 11.90 11.23
C GLY A 167 10.98 12.57 12.36
N THR A 168 10.98 13.89 12.27
CA THR A 168 10.61 14.79 13.36
C THR A 168 9.11 14.82 13.65
N ASP A 169 8.81 15.23 14.82
CA ASP A 169 7.54 15.64 15.41
C ASP A 169 7.29 17.16 15.27
N THR A 170 7.98 17.84 14.36
CA THR A 170 7.78 19.27 14.13
C THR A 170 6.66 19.51 13.13
N PRO A 171 5.66 20.34 13.45
CA PRO A 171 4.61 20.71 12.52
C PRO A 171 5.18 21.56 11.38
N TYR A 172 4.75 21.28 10.14
CA TYR A 172 5.11 22.09 8.99
C TYR A 172 4.00 23.06 8.66
N GLN A 173 4.37 24.31 8.30
CA GLN A 173 3.41 25.32 7.84
C GLN A 173 2.99 25.03 6.39
N SER A 174 3.92 24.53 5.58
CA SER A 174 3.66 24.17 4.19
C SER A 174 4.49 22.98 3.73
N ILE A 175 3.91 22.17 2.84
CA ILE A 175 4.59 21.03 2.24
C ILE A 175 4.23 20.89 0.76
N VAL A 176 5.23 20.65 -0.08
CA VAL A 176 5.02 20.22 -1.46
C VAL A 176 5.19 18.71 -1.54
N ILE A 177 4.18 18.03 -2.07
CA ILE A 177 4.19 16.56 -2.24
C ILE A 177 4.32 16.25 -3.73
N ILE A 178 5.40 15.58 -4.11
CA ILE A 178 5.68 15.16 -5.50
C ILE A 178 5.24 13.71 -5.66
N GLY A 179 4.19 13.49 -6.45
CA GLY A 179 3.55 12.22 -6.73
C GLY A 179 2.15 12.10 -6.14
N GLY A 180 1.14 12.02 -7.00
CA GLY A 180 -0.28 11.88 -6.66
C GLY A 180 -0.75 10.42 -6.57
N GLY A 181 0.15 9.48 -6.31
CA GLY A 181 -0.16 8.09 -6.00
C GLY A 181 -0.65 7.91 -4.56
N VAL A 182 -0.82 6.64 -4.12
CA VAL A 182 -1.37 6.29 -2.80
C VAL A 182 -0.66 7.02 -1.66
N ILE A 183 0.67 6.99 -1.63
CA ILE A 183 1.47 7.62 -0.58
C ILE A 183 1.23 9.13 -0.56
N GLY A 184 1.29 9.77 -1.73
CA GLY A 184 1.13 11.23 -1.82
C GLY A 184 -0.26 11.71 -1.40
N VAL A 185 -1.34 11.03 -1.81
CA VAL A 185 -2.71 11.42 -1.43
C VAL A 185 -2.99 11.17 0.06
N GLU A 186 -2.43 10.10 0.66
CA GLU A 186 -2.56 9.84 2.09
C GLU A 186 -1.86 10.92 2.93
N PHE A 187 -0.64 11.33 2.57
CA PHE A 187 0.05 12.42 3.26
C PHE A 187 -0.58 13.79 2.96
N ALA A 188 -1.12 14.02 1.77
CA ALA A 188 -1.89 15.23 1.48
C ALA A 188 -3.13 15.32 2.39
N THR A 189 -3.83 14.20 2.60
CA THR A 189 -4.95 14.10 3.54
C THR A 189 -4.50 14.39 4.98
N PHE A 190 -3.42 13.73 5.45
CA PHE A 190 -2.89 13.93 6.79
C PHE A 190 -2.57 15.38 7.09
N TYR A 191 -1.76 16.03 6.24
CA TYR A 191 -1.32 17.40 6.47
C TYR A 191 -2.43 18.43 6.28
N SER A 192 -3.36 18.22 5.34
CA SER A 192 -4.51 19.11 5.17
C SER A 192 -5.45 19.09 6.37
N HIS A 193 -5.64 17.93 7.00
CA HIS A 193 -6.43 17.81 8.24
C HIS A 193 -5.82 18.61 9.40
N LEU A 194 -4.51 18.78 9.42
CA LEU A 194 -3.79 19.57 10.43
C LEU A 194 -3.69 21.08 10.08
N GLY A 195 -4.28 21.51 8.96
CA GLY A 195 -4.25 22.92 8.53
C GLY A 195 -2.95 23.35 7.85
N CYS A 196 -2.07 22.42 7.51
CA CYS A 196 -0.87 22.69 6.72
C CYS A 196 -1.23 23.10 5.28
N GLN A 197 -0.53 24.07 4.70
CA GLN A 197 -0.66 24.38 3.27
C GLN A 197 -0.02 23.27 2.44
N VAL A 198 -0.83 22.54 1.69
CA VAL A 198 -0.39 21.39 0.90
C VAL A 198 -0.50 21.70 -0.59
N THR A 199 0.61 21.55 -1.32
CA THR A 199 0.62 21.49 -2.79
C THR A 199 0.94 20.06 -3.23
N LEU A 200 0.01 19.38 -3.91
CA LEU A 200 0.17 18.04 -4.44
C LEU A 200 0.41 18.08 -5.94
N VAL A 201 1.61 17.66 -6.37
CA VAL A 201 2.07 17.71 -7.77
C VAL A 201 2.06 16.29 -8.35
N GLU A 202 1.35 16.10 -9.47
CA GLU A 202 1.25 14.82 -10.18
C GLU A 202 1.57 15.02 -11.67
N GLY A 203 2.52 14.22 -12.20
CA GLY A 203 2.92 14.26 -13.60
C GLY A 203 1.86 13.74 -14.57
N MET A 204 1.02 12.81 -14.10
CA MET A 204 -0.07 12.26 -14.88
C MET A 204 -1.31 13.16 -14.86
N ALA A 205 -2.27 12.89 -15.73
CA ALA A 205 -3.48 13.71 -15.88
C ALA A 205 -4.46 13.63 -14.70
N ASN A 206 -4.37 12.59 -13.86
CA ASN A 206 -5.25 12.37 -12.73
C ASN A 206 -4.44 11.88 -11.52
N LEU A 207 -4.92 12.13 -10.32
CA LEU A 207 -4.45 11.44 -9.12
C LEU A 207 -4.73 9.94 -9.24
N LEU A 208 -3.98 9.13 -8.50
CA LEU A 208 -4.11 7.66 -8.50
C LEU A 208 -4.15 7.09 -9.94
N PRO A 209 -3.13 7.36 -10.78
CA PRO A 209 -3.20 7.12 -12.22
C PRO A 209 -3.32 5.64 -12.60
N GLN A 210 -3.13 4.71 -11.65
CA GLN A 210 -3.29 3.28 -11.84
C GLN A 210 -4.72 2.77 -11.56
N LEU A 211 -5.63 3.65 -11.13
CA LEU A 211 -7.02 3.32 -10.82
C LEU A 211 -7.98 3.91 -11.84
N ASP A 212 -9.26 3.58 -11.70
CA ASP A 212 -10.32 4.22 -12.51
C ASP A 212 -10.20 5.75 -12.41
N ARG A 213 -10.15 6.38 -13.58
CA ARG A 213 -10.00 7.84 -13.71
C ARG A 213 -10.99 8.63 -12.84
N GLU A 214 -12.20 8.11 -12.67
CA GLU A 214 -13.27 8.79 -11.91
C GLU A 214 -12.90 8.90 -10.43
N LEU A 215 -12.22 7.90 -9.86
CA LEU A 215 -11.73 7.94 -8.46
C LEU A 215 -10.74 9.08 -8.25
N GLY A 216 -9.72 9.16 -9.11
CA GLY A 216 -8.70 10.22 -9.02
C GLY A 216 -9.27 11.62 -9.22
N GLN A 217 -10.24 11.78 -10.15
CA GLN A 217 -10.89 13.06 -10.40
C GLN A 217 -11.74 13.53 -9.23
N ASN A 218 -12.53 12.64 -8.63
CA ASN A 218 -13.35 12.98 -7.48
C ASN A 218 -12.49 13.29 -6.26
N LEU A 219 -11.44 12.49 -6.02
CA LEU A 219 -10.49 12.75 -4.92
C LEU A 219 -9.80 14.11 -5.07
N ALA A 220 -9.34 14.45 -6.28
CA ALA A 220 -8.75 15.77 -6.54
C ALA A 220 -9.69 16.93 -6.21
N GLN A 221 -10.99 16.78 -6.50
CA GLN A 221 -11.99 17.80 -6.16
C GLN A 221 -12.26 17.91 -4.67
N ILE A 222 -12.22 16.77 -3.95
CA ILE A 222 -12.37 16.73 -2.49
C ILE A 222 -11.17 17.41 -1.84
N LEU A 223 -9.95 17.02 -2.20
CA LEU A 223 -8.72 17.63 -1.68
C LEU A 223 -8.67 19.15 -1.94
N LYS A 224 -9.08 19.60 -3.12
CA LYS A 224 -9.20 21.04 -3.42
C LYS A 224 -10.18 21.76 -2.50
N LYS A 225 -11.32 21.16 -2.18
CA LYS A 225 -12.27 21.72 -1.22
C LYS A 225 -11.72 21.78 0.20
N GLN A 226 -10.80 20.86 0.54
CA GLN A 226 -10.08 20.84 1.81
C GLN A 226 -8.89 21.80 1.83
N GLY A 227 -8.67 22.61 0.78
CA GLY A 227 -7.60 23.60 0.71
C GLY A 227 -6.29 23.11 0.12
N VAL A 228 -6.24 21.86 -0.37
CA VAL A 228 -5.04 21.35 -1.05
C VAL A 228 -4.94 21.91 -2.47
N GLU A 229 -3.81 22.49 -2.83
CA GLU A 229 -3.51 22.82 -4.22
C GLU A 229 -3.12 21.55 -4.97
N VAL A 230 -3.93 21.14 -5.95
CA VAL A 230 -3.68 19.93 -6.75
C VAL A 230 -3.31 20.31 -8.16
N LEU A 231 -2.07 20.01 -8.55
CA LEU A 231 -1.47 20.26 -9.86
C LEU A 231 -1.26 18.91 -10.57
N THR A 232 -2.13 18.59 -11.53
CA THR A 232 -2.00 17.39 -12.38
C THR A 232 -1.42 17.77 -13.76
N SER A 233 -0.87 16.81 -14.50
CA SER A 233 -0.09 17.05 -15.71
C SER A 233 1.05 18.05 -15.47
N ALA A 234 1.68 17.95 -14.33
CA ALA A 234 2.72 18.85 -13.85
C ALA A 234 4.01 18.06 -13.58
N MET A 235 5.03 18.28 -14.41
CA MET A 235 6.30 17.55 -14.34
C MET A 235 7.33 18.38 -13.57
N VAL A 236 7.79 17.84 -12.46
CA VAL A 236 8.87 18.47 -11.68
C VAL A 236 10.19 18.40 -12.45
N GLN A 237 10.88 19.53 -12.54
CA GLN A 237 12.15 19.70 -13.25
C GLN A 237 13.33 19.77 -12.28
N SER A 238 13.16 20.51 -11.17
CA SER A 238 14.20 20.65 -10.13
C SER A 238 13.60 21.14 -8.82
N VAL A 239 14.40 21.03 -7.76
CA VAL A 239 14.15 21.64 -6.46
C VAL A 239 15.36 22.50 -6.09
N GLU A 240 15.15 23.69 -5.57
CA GLU A 240 16.23 24.54 -5.08
C GLU A 240 15.93 25.08 -3.67
N GLN A 241 16.99 25.38 -2.93
CA GLN A 241 16.86 26.05 -1.63
C GLN A 241 16.81 27.54 -1.85
N THR A 242 15.77 28.19 -1.31
CA THR A 242 15.62 29.66 -1.32
C THR A 242 15.56 30.22 0.10
N ALA A 243 15.45 31.53 0.23
CA ALA A 243 15.26 32.18 1.54
C ALA A 243 13.89 31.80 2.17
N ASP A 244 12.88 31.53 1.33
CA ASP A 244 11.51 31.27 1.75
C ASP A 244 11.20 29.76 1.90
N GLY A 245 12.19 28.88 1.69
CA GLY A 245 12.05 27.44 1.78
C GLY A 245 12.54 26.70 0.54
N LEU A 246 11.95 25.55 0.24
CA LEU A 246 12.25 24.74 -0.94
C LEU A 246 11.33 25.13 -2.09
N CYS A 247 11.92 25.67 -3.17
CA CYS A 247 11.21 26.03 -4.40
C CYS A 247 11.27 24.85 -5.38
N VAL A 248 10.12 24.36 -5.78
CA VAL A 248 9.97 23.28 -6.77
C VAL A 248 9.61 23.90 -8.12
N HIS A 249 10.50 23.73 -9.10
CA HIS A 249 10.27 24.14 -10.49
C HIS A 249 9.57 23.02 -11.23
N LEU A 250 8.51 23.34 -11.92
CA LEU A 250 7.71 22.37 -12.66
C LEU A 250 7.18 22.93 -13.97
N GLU A 251 6.91 22.07 -14.91
CA GLU A 251 6.25 22.40 -16.16
C GLU A 251 4.83 21.82 -16.17
N GLN A 252 3.84 22.66 -16.41
CA GLN A 252 2.45 22.25 -16.59
C GLN A 252 1.88 22.81 -17.90
N LYS A 253 1.50 21.91 -18.81
CA LYS A 253 0.92 22.24 -20.12
C LYS A 253 1.79 23.23 -20.93
N GLY A 254 3.11 23.04 -20.90
CA GLY A 254 4.07 23.89 -21.61
C GLY A 254 4.35 25.25 -20.94
N LYS A 255 3.91 25.44 -19.69
CA LYS A 255 4.20 26.63 -18.89
C LYS A 255 5.06 26.26 -17.70
N GLU A 256 6.11 27.03 -17.48
CA GLU A 256 6.91 26.94 -16.27
C GLU A 256 6.14 27.53 -15.09
N LEU A 257 6.15 26.84 -13.98
CA LEU A 257 5.53 27.22 -12.71
C LEU A 257 6.50 26.91 -11.57
N THR A 258 6.34 27.63 -10.47
CA THR A 258 7.06 27.35 -9.22
C THR A 258 6.08 27.23 -8.08
N VAL A 259 6.35 26.32 -7.16
CA VAL A 259 5.64 26.19 -5.89
C VAL A 259 6.68 26.09 -4.78
N THR A 260 6.39 26.70 -3.63
CA THR A 260 7.33 26.74 -2.50
C THR A 260 6.71 26.08 -1.28
N GLY A 261 7.51 25.34 -0.54
CA GLY A 261 7.12 24.74 0.71
C GLY A 261 8.29 24.71 1.70
N GLU A 262 7.96 24.66 2.97
CA GLU A 262 8.95 24.46 4.04
C GLU A 262 9.66 23.11 3.89
N LYS A 263 8.91 22.10 3.42
CA LYS A 263 9.39 20.74 3.14
C LYS A 263 8.88 20.24 1.79
N VAL A 264 9.62 19.28 1.25
CA VAL A 264 9.22 18.56 0.03
C VAL A 264 9.19 17.06 0.34
N LEU A 265 8.06 16.39 0.04
CA LEU A 265 7.92 14.94 0.10
C LEU A 265 8.02 14.35 -1.31
N CYS A 266 9.03 13.52 -1.55
CA CYS A 266 9.16 12.73 -2.77
C CYS A 266 8.41 11.41 -2.62
N ALA A 267 7.22 11.30 -3.24
CA ALA A 267 6.28 10.17 -3.13
C ALA A 267 5.99 9.50 -4.50
N ILE A 268 7.00 9.42 -5.39
CA ILE A 268 6.84 8.95 -6.77
C ILE A 268 6.95 7.45 -6.95
N GLY A 269 6.93 6.69 -5.88
CA GLY A 269 6.84 5.24 -5.90
C GLY A 269 7.99 4.52 -5.24
N ARG A 270 7.96 3.20 -5.38
CA ARG A 270 8.91 2.27 -4.75
C ARG A 270 9.48 1.34 -5.81
N ARG A 271 10.70 0.84 -5.58
CA ARG A 271 11.33 -0.20 -6.42
C ARG A 271 11.63 -1.43 -5.58
N ALA A 272 11.64 -2.59 -6.22
CA ALA A 272 12.13 -3.82 -5.62
C ALA A 272 13.53 -3.63 -5.03
N TYR A 273 13.78 -4.24 -3.87
CA TYR A 273 15.05 -4.15 -3.18
C TYR A 273 15.71 -5.53 -3.06
N PHE A 274 16.84 -5.68 -3.71
CA PHE A 274 17.74 -6.84 -3.62
C PHE A 274 19.20 -6.43 -3.85
N ASP A 275 19.49 -5.14 -3.62
CA ASP A 275 20.86 -4.61 -3.74
C ASP A 275 21.75 -5.32 -2.70
N GLY A 276 22.86 -5.90 -3.15
CA GLY A 276 23.80 -6.63 -2.31
C GLY A 276 23.32 -8.00 -1.78
N LEU A 277 22.10 -8.42 -2.14
CA LEU A 277 21.53 -9.69 -1.71
C LEU A 277 22.29 -10.91 -2.27
N PHE A 278 22.80 -10.81 -3.48
CA PHE A 278 23.50 -11.88 -4.17
C PHE A 278 25.01 -11.59 -4.19
N ALA A 279 25.82 -12.58 -3.89
CA ALA A 279 27.28 -12.47 -3.99
C ALA A 279 27.72 -12.21 -5.43
N GLU A 280 28.92 -11.66 -5.61
CA GLU A 280 29.52 -11.45 -6.92
C GLU A 280 29.56 -12.77 -7.72
N GLY A 281 29.14 -12.71 -8.97
CA GLY A 281 29.00 -13.88 -9.84
C GLY A 281 27.69 -14.66 -9.71
N LEU A 282 26.87 -14.40 -8.70
CA LEU A 282 25.55 -15.01 -8.54
C LEU A 282 24.47 -14.06 -9.05
N THR A 283 24.12 -14.16 -10.33
CA THR A 283 23.20 -13.23 -11.00
C THR A 283 21.82 -13.86 -11.22
N PRO A 284 20.77 -13.44 -10.52
CA PRO A 284 19.42 -13.89 -10.78
C PRO A 284 18.86 -13.29 -12.07
N ALA A 285 17.98 -14.01 -12.76
CA ALA A 285 17.20 -13.46 -13.86
C ALA A 285 16.20 -12.42 -13.36
N LEU A 286 15.92 -11.40 -14.19
CA LEU A 286 15.01 -10.31 -13.83
C LEU A 286 13.83 -10.23 -14.80
N ASN A 287 12.69 -9.79 -14.28
CA ASN A 287 11.55 -9.32 -15.05
C ASN A 287 11.44 -7.79 -14.84
N GLY A 288 11.97 -7.02 -15.79
CA GLY A 288 12.15 -5.57 -15.63
C GLY A 288 13.11 -5.27 -14.47
N LYS A 289 12.60 -4.61 -13.43
CA LYS A 289 13.38 -4.23 -12.23
C LYS A 289 13.09 -5.13 -11.02
N ARG A 290 12.56 -6.33 -11.21
CA ARG A 290 12.15 -7.28 -10.17
C ARG A 290 12.78 -8.64 -10.41
N LEU A 291 12.96 -9.43 -9.36
CA LEU A 291 13.40 -10.82 -9.49
C LEU A 291 12.36 -11.62 -10.30
N LEU A 292 12.83 -12.33 -11.34
CA LEU A 292 11.98 -13.25 -12.08
C LEU A 292 11.81 -14.53 -11.27
N VAL A 293 10.58 -14.96 -11.12
CA VAL A 293 10.22 -16.22 -10.47
C VAL A 293 9.26 -17.02 -11.33
N ASP A 294 9.27 -18.33 -11.16
CA ASP A 294 8.29 -19.24 -11.73
C ASP A 294 7.00 -19.33 -10.88
N GLU A 295 6.09 -20.23 -11.26
CA GLU A 295 4.82 -20.46 -10.54
C GLU A 295 5.01 -20.99 -9.12
N SER A 296 6.18 -21.54 -8.79
CA SER A 296 6.56 -21.99 -7.45
C SER A 296 7.37 -20.96 -6.66
N TYR A 297 7.46 -19.72 -7.18
CA TYR A 297 8.28 -18.61 -6.66
C TYR A 297 9.78 -18.87 -6.72
N GLN A 298 10.25 -19.92 -7.40
CA GLN A 298 11.67 -20.17 -7.55
C GLN A 298 12.28 -19.18 -8.54
N THR A 299 13.43 -18.61 -8.19
CA THR A 299 14.24 -17.77 -9.09
C THR A 299 15.02 -18.63 -10.08
N SER A 300 15.81 -17.99 -10.95
CA SER A 300 16.75 -18.74 -11.81
C SER A 300 17.89 -19.43 -11.04
N ILE A 301 18.03 -19.16 -9.74
CA ILE A 301 19.03 -19.79 -8.87
C ILE A 301 18.39 -20.95 -8.13
N PRO A 302 18.86 -22.20 -8.31
CA PRO A 302 18.27 -23.38 -7.67
C PRO A 302 18.18 -23.26 -6.14
N GLY A 303 17.01 -23.57 -5.57
CA GLY A 303 16.74 -23.49 -4.14
C GLY A 303 16.58 -22.09 -3.57
N VAL A 304 16.63 -21.04 -4.44
CA VAL A 304 16.35 -19.65 -4.04
C VAL A 304 15.01 -19.22 -4.59
N HIS A 305 14.12 -18.79 -3.71
CA HIS A 305 12.77 -18.31 -4.01
C HIS A 305 12.67 -16.81 -3.69
N ALA A 306 11.68 -16.12 -4.27
CA ALA A 306 11.43 -14.70 -3.97
C ALA A 306 9.93 -14.39 -3.96
N ILE A 307 9.51 -13.52 -3.03
CA ILE A 307 8.12 -13.09 -2.84
C ILE A 307 8.02 -11.59 -2.56
N GLY A 308 6.79 -11.10 -2.58
CA GLY A 308 6.46 -9.71 -2.24
C GLY A 308 7.11 -8.73 -3.21
N ASP A 309 7.34 -7.51 -2.74
CA ASP A 309 7.80 -6.39 -3.59
C ASP A 309 9.10 -6.66 -4.35
N ALA A 310 9.91 -7.62 -3.91
CA ALA A 310 11.14 -8.02 -4.59
C ALA A 310 10.87 -8.70 -5.95
N SER A 311 9.75 -9.39 -6.11
CA SER A 311 9.38 -10.17 -7.31
C SER A 311 8.00 -9.84 -7.87
N ALA A 312 7.04 -9.46 -7.02
CA ALA A 312 5.65 -9.23 -7.41
C ALA A 312 5.45 -7.95 -8.24
N ALA A 313 4.46 -7.98 -9.13
CA ALA A 313 4.01 -6.79 -9.86
C ALA A 313 3.25 -5.82 -8.95
N VAL A 314 2.46 -6.35 -8.01
CA VAL A 314 1.65 -5.58 -7.08
C VAL A 314 2.35 -5.53 -5.73
N GLN A 315 2.75 -4.32 -5.32
CA GLN A 315 3.52 -4.08 -4.09
C GLN A 315 2.56 -3.73 -2.93
N LEU A 316 1.90 -4.76 -2.37
CA LEU A 316 0.99 -4.64 -1.25
C LEU A 316 1.33 -5.65 -0.15
N ALA A 317 1.20 -5.23 1.11
CA ALA A 317 1.58 -6.05 2.26
C ALA A 317 0.82 -7.38 2.34
N HIS A 318 -0.49 -7.36 2.05
CA HIS A 318 -1.31 -8.57 2.04
C HIS A 318 -1.01 -9.50 0.84
N VAL A 319 -0.57 -8.94 -0.30
CA VAL A 319 -0.06 -9.75 -1.42
C VAL A 319 1.21 -10.46 -1.02
N ALA A 320 2.16 -9.75 -0.41
CA ALA A 320 3.39 -10.36 0.08
C ALA A 320 3.12 -11.47 1.12
N ALA A 321 2.19 -11.25 2.06
CA ALA A 321 1.79 -12.24 3.06
C ALA A 321 1.12 -13.47 2.42
N ALA A 322 0.23 -13.25 1.46
CA ALA A 322 -0.43 -14.32 0.70
C ALA A 322 0.59 -15.15 -0.09
N GLN A 323 1.51 -14.49 -0.82
CA GLN A 323 2.60 -15.15 -1.54
C GLN A 323 3.52 -15.92 -0.58
N GLY A 324 3.79 -15.38 0.62
CA GLY A 324 4.59 -16.05 1.63
C GLY A 324 3.97 -17.38 2.07
N THR A 325 2.66 -17.38 2.32
CA THR A 325 1.90 -18.59 2.64
C THR A 325 1.89 -19.58 1.48
N ASP A 326 1.53 -19.13 0.29
CA ASP A 326 1.42 -19.94 -0.93
C ASP A 326 2.75 -20.57 -1.32
N CYS A 327 3.84 -19.78 -1.28
CA CYS A 327 5.19 -20.23 -1.59
C CYS A 327 5.63 -21.38 -0.66
N VAL A 328 5.43 -21.22 0.64
CA VAL A 328 5.80 -22.25 1.63
C VAL A 328 4.93 -23.50 1.49
N GLU A 329 3.64 -23.35 1.24
CA GLU A 329 2.75 -24.49 0.98
C GLU A 329 3.21 -25.29 -0.25
N ARG A 330 3.58 -24.62 -1.34
CA ARG A 330 4.13 -25.27 -2.56
C ARG A 330 5.47 -25.94 -2.28
N MET A 331 6.35 -25.29 -1.51
CA MET A 331 7.61 -25.92 -1.07
C MET A 331 7.40 -27.25 -0.34
N CYS A 332 6.28 -27.39 0.38
CA CYS A 332 5.90 -28.61 1.09
C CYS A 332 5.03 -29.57 0.25
N GLY A 333 4.90 -29.35 -1.06
CA GLY A 333 4.12 -30.21 -1.97
C GLY A 333 2.62 -29.89 -2.01
N GLY A 334 2.15 -28.79 -1.38
CA GLY A 334 0.79 -28.29 -1.47
C GLY A 334 0.52 -27.56 -2.79
N LYS A 335 -0.77 -27.21 -3.01
CA LYS A 335 -1.20 -26.49 -4.24
C LYS A 335 -1.37 -25.00 -4.05
N GLY A 336 -1.16 -24.50 -2.83
CA GLY A 336 -1.57 -23.16 -2.44
C GLY A 336 -3.10 -23.07 -2.21
N SER A 337 -3.49 -22.12 -1.37
CA SER A 337 -4.89 -22.00 -0.94
C SER A 337 -5.50 -20.62 -1.24
N ILE A 338 -4.70 -19.66 -1.71
CA ILE A 338 -5.12 -18.28 -1.90
C ILE A 338 -5.21 -17.97 -3.39
N ASP A 339 -6.34 -17.37 -3.82
CA ASP A 339 -6.47 -16.85 -5.19
C ASP A 339 -5.77 -15.51 -5.33
N LEU A 340 -4.57 -15.53 -5.89
CA LEU A 340 -3.74 -14.35 -6.13
C LEU A 340 -4.14 -13.54 -7.37
N ASN A 341 -5.23 -13.90 -8.05
CA ASN A 341 -5.79 -13.08 -9.13
C ASN A 341 -6.84 -12.08 -8.62
N VAL A 342 -7.34 -12.26 -7.39
CA VAL A 342 -8.31 -11.36 -6.76
C VAL A 342 -7.62 -10.58 -5.64
N ILE A 343 -7.04 -9.45 -6.01
CA ILE A 343 -6.25 -8.60 -5.11
C ILE A 343 -7.01 -7.31 -4.82
N PRO A 344 -7.54 -7.11 -3.61
CA PRO A 344 -8.10 -5.81 -3.22
C PRO A 344 -6.98 -4.79 -2.97
N SER A 345 -7.26 -3.52 -3.26
CA SER A 345 -6.37 -2.40 -2.94
C SER A 345 -7.16 -1.28 -2.26
N CYS A 346 -6.59 -0.70 -1.20
CA CYS A 346 -7.24 0.34 -0.42
C CYS A 346 -6.35 1.57 -0.31
N ILE A 347 -6.96 2.75 -0.40
CA ILE A 347 -6.36 4.06 -0.16
C ILE A 347 -7.11 4.71 0.99
N TYR A 348 -6.38 5.12 2.01
CA TYR A 348 -6.93 5.67 3.26
C TYR A 348 -7.00 7.20 3.20
N SER A 349 -7.55 7.71 2.10
CA SER A 349 -7.97 9.11 1.98
C SER A 349 -9.30 9.34 2.71
N ALA A 350 -9.79 10.57 2.74
CA ALA A 350 -11.10 10.92 3.26
C ALA A 350 -11.97 11.49 2.12
N PRO A 351 -12.96 10.72 1.60
CA PRO A 351 -13.33 9.34 1.93
C PRO A 351 -12.30 8.30 1.49
N GLU A 352 -12.40 7.08 2.04
CA GLU A 352 -11.60 5.95 1.61
C GLU A 352 -11.92 5.52 0.17
N ILE A 353 -10.93 4.92 -0.49
CA ILE A 353 -11.11 4.28 -1.79
C ILE A 353 -10.68 2.82 -1.67
N ALA A 354 -11.52 1.92 -2.18
CA ALA A 354 -11.16 0.50 -2.27
C ALA A 354 -11.57 -0.06 -3.63
N VAL A 355 -10.67 -0.86 -4.21
CA VAL A 355 -10.87 -1.46 -5.53
C VAL A 355 -10.47 -2.94 -5.53
N VAL A 356 -11.11 -3.73 -6.37
CA VAL A 356 -10.73 -5.12 -6.66
C VAL A 356 -11.15 -5.49 -8.08
N GLY A 357 -10.31 -6.27 -8.77
CA GLY A 357 -10.58 -6.76 -10.12
C GLY A 357 -10.50 -5.69 -11.19
N LEU A 358 -11.23 -5.87 -12.28
CA LEU A 358 -11.12 -5.08 -13.50
C LEU A 358 -12.11 -3.91 -13.53
N THR A 359 -11.69 -2.80 -14.11
CA THR A 359 -12.59 -1.78 -14.61
C THR A 359 -13.24 -2.26 -15.91
N GLU A 360 -14.34 -1.62 -16.33
CA GLU A 360 -14.98 -1.89 -17.62
C GLU A 360 -14.02 -1.61 -18.81
N ALA A 361 -13.15 -0.61 -18.67
CA ALA A 361 -12.15 -0.27 -19.69
C ALA A 361 -11.10 -1.36 -19.83
N GLU A 362 -10.52 -1.82 -18.72
CA GLU A 362 -9.54 -2.92 -18.70
C GLU A 362 -10.15 -4.24 -19.19
N ALA A 363 -11.39 -4.54 -18.83
CA ALA A 363 -12.10 -5.70 -19.36
C ALA A 363 -12.23 -5.63 -20.89
N ARG A 364 -12.59 -4.47 -21.41
CA ARG A 364 -12.68 -4.23 -22.87
C ARG A 364 -11.34 -4.39 -23.57
N GLU A 365 -10.26 -3.85 -22.99
CA GLU A 365 -8.89 -3.99 -23.54
C GLU A 365 -8.45 -5.47 -23.57
N GLN A 366 -8.90 -6.27 -22.62
CA GLN A 366 -8.64 -7.72 -22.57
C GLN A 366 -9.61 -8.56 -23.40
N GLY A 367 -10.56 -7.92 -24.13
CA GLY A 367 -11.56 -8.62 -24.93
C GLY A 367 -12.62 -9.35 -24.10
N ILE A 368 -12.76 -9.00 -22.83
CA ILE A 368 -13.79 -9.57 -21.94
C ILE A 368 -15.09 -8.79 -22.10
N PRO A 369 -16.19 -9.45 -22.48
CA PRO A 369 -17.49 -8.79 -22.59
C PRO A 369 -17.99 -8.40 -21.19
N ALA A 370 -18.07 -7.10 -20.92
CA ALA A 370 -18.40 -6.61 -19.58
C ALA A 370 -19.22 -5.31 -19.62
N VAL A 371 -19.95 -5.07 -18.55
CA VAL A 371 -20.74 -3.86 -18.32
C VAL A 371 -20.60 -3.43 -16.87
N SER A 372 -20.71 -2.13 -16.58
CA SER A 372 -20.66 -1.60 -15.23
C SER A 372 -22.00 -1.05 -14.77
N GLY A 373 -22.33 -1.26 -13.49
CA GLY A 373 -23.41 -0.63 -12.74
C GLY A 373 -22.83 0.32 -11.69
N LYS A 374 -23.40 1.52 -11.56
CA LYS A 374 -22.92 2.54 -10.63
C LYS A 374 -24.05 3.09 -9.79
N CYS A 375 -23.78 3.30 -8.49
CA CYS A 375 -24.61 4.08 -7.59
C CYS A 375 -23.80 5.28 -7.08
N THR A 376 -24.42 6.48 -7.08
CA THR A 376 -23.92 7.66 -6.41
C THR A 376 -24.59 7.77 -5.05
N LEU A 377 -23.84 8.08 -3.99
CA LEU A 377 -24.33 7.98 -2.62
C LEU A 377 -25.06 9.25 -2.12
N PHE A 378 -25.53 10.13 -2.98
CA PHE A 378 -26.19 11.39 -2.59
C PHE A 378 -27.47 11.19 -1.75
N SER A 379 -28.19 10.10 -1.96
CA SER A 379 -29.42 9.75 -1.25
C SER A 379 -29.23 8.71 -0.15
N ASN A 380 -28.02 8.17 0.01
CA ASN A 380 -27.75 7.19 1.03
C ASN A 380 -27.75 7.85 2.42
N ALA A 381 -28.56 7.34 3.34
CA ALA A 381 -28.73 7.92 4.66
C ALA A 381 -27.41 8.02 5.44
N ARG A 382 -26.57 6.98 5.39
CA ARG A 382 -25.28 6.97 6.09
C ARG A 382 -24.32 8.01 5.52
N THR A 383 -24.31 8.20 4.19
CA THR A 383 -23.54 9.26 3.52
C THR A 383 -23.97 10.64 3.95
N ILE A 384 -25.29 10.88 4.10
CA ILE A 384 -25.83 12.18 4.54
C ILE A 384 -25.44 12.46 6.00
N ILE A 385 -25.45 11.43 6.86
CA ILE A 385 -25.08 11.55 8.28
C ILE A 385 -23.60 11.90 8.44
N GLU A 386 -22.72 11.32 7.65
CA GLU A 386 -21.26 11.47 7.79
C GLU A 386 -20.64 12.52 6.85
N ASP A 387 -21.39 12.98 5.85
CA ASP A 387 -21.01 13.97 4.81
C ASP A 387 -19.58 13.80 4.25
N PRO A 388 -19.19 12.62 3.78
CA PRO A 388 -17.84 12.38 3.27
C PRO A 388 -17.59 13.00 1.90
N GLY A 389 -18.52 13.75 1.34
CA GLY A 389 -18.43 14.41 0.05
C GLY A 389 -18.88 13.52 -1.14
N ARG A 390 -18.10 13.54 -2.23
CA ARG A 390 -18.43 12.83 -3.47
C ARG A 390 -18.15 11.35 -3.35
N CYS A 391 -19.17 10.58 -3.05
CA CYS A 391 -19.09 9.13 -2.92
C CYS A 391 -19.83 8.41 -4.03
N PHE A 392 -19.29 7.25 -4.43
CA PHE A 392 -19.96 6.35 -5.39
C PHE A 392 -19.43 4.92 -5.22
N MET A 393 -20.21 3.97 -5.71
CA MET A 393 -19.83 2.58 -5.89
C MET A 393 -20.07 2.17 -7.33
N LYS A 394 -19.11 1.47 -7.94
CA LYS A 394 -19.17 0.97 -9.31
C LYS A 394 -18.79 -0.50 -9.31
N LEU A 395 -19.62 -1.33 -9.89
CA LEU A 395 -19.40 -2.78 -10.04
C LEU A 395 -19.29 -3.11 -11.52
N VAL A 396 -18.50 -4.13 -11.84
CA VAL A 396 -18.30 -4.62 -13.21
C VAL A 396 -18.59 -6.11 -13.25
N ALA A 397 -19.46 -6.53 -14.17
CA ALA A 397 -19.75 -7.94 -14.41
C ALA A 397 -19.60 -8.31 -15.88
N ARG A 398 -19.34 -9.58 -16.13
CA ARG A 398 -19.36 -10.17 -17.47
C ARG A 398 -20.78 -10.19 -18.01
N THR A 399 -20.97 -9.90 -19.31
CA THR A 399 -22.29 -9.96 -19.95
C THR A 399 -22.69 -11.38 -20.38
N ASP A 400 -21.73 -12.31 -20.46
CA ASP A 400 -21.97 -13.70 -20.87
C ASP A 400 -22.26 -14.63 -19.69
N THR A 401 -21.68 -14.38 -18.52
CA THR A 401 -21.83 -15.26 -17.33
C THR A 401 -22.47 -14.56 -16.14
N HIS A 402 -22.66 -13.25 -16.22
CA HIS A 402 -23.10 -12.34 -15.15
C HIS A 402 -22.20 -12.38 -13.89
N ALA A 403 -21.03 -13.03 -13.98
CA ALA A 403 -20.09 -13.08 -12.86
C ALA A 403 -19.49 -11.71 -12.57
N LEU A 404 -19.38 -11.35 -11.28
CA LEU A 404 -18.70 -10.13 -10.84
C LEU A 404 -17.19 -10.25 -11.14
N ILE A 405 -16.62 -9.26 -11.80
CA ILE A 405 -15.19 -9.21 -12.17
C ILE A 405 -14.47 -7.96 -11.71
N GLY A 406 -15.18 -7.00 -11.14
CA GLY A 406 -14.55 -5.79 -10.62
C GLY A 406 -15.46 -4.94 -9.76
N ALA A 407 -14.83 -4.16 -8.87
CA ALA A 407 -15.51 -3.19 -8.02
C ALA A 407 -14.61 -2.01 -7.69
N GLN A 408 -15.18 -0.82 -7.64
CA GLN A 408 -14.58 0.42 -7.21
C GLN A 408 -15.52 1.11 -6.22
N LEU A 409 -15.04 1.28 -4.99
CA LEU A 409 -15.75 1.92 -3.90
C LEU A 409 -15.04 3.23 -3.54
N MET A 410 -15.78 4.30 -3.39
CA MET A 410 -15.31 5.56 -2.83
C MET A 410 -16.33 6.03 -1.80
N CYS A 411 -16.10 5.71 -0.54
CA CYS A 411 -16.97 6.04 0.59
C CYS A 411 -16.22 5.80 1.90
N GLN A 412 -16.76 6.22 3.03
CA GLN A 412 -16.25 5.81 4.33
C GLN A 412 -16.37 4.28 4.49
N HIS A 413 -15.41 3.67 5.17
CA HIS A 413 -15.33 2.21 5.40
C HIS A 413 -15.22 1.36 4.12
N ALA A 414 -14.81 1.95 3.00
CA ALA A 414 -14.61 1.19 1.75
C ALA A 414 -13.58 0.05 1.94
N SER A 415 -12.56 0.27 2.76
CA SER A 415 -11.52 -0.72 3.08
C SER A 415 -12.07 -1.94 3.79
N ASP A 416 -13.10 -1.78 4.64
CA ASP A 416 -13.76 -2.88 5.34
C ASP A 416 -14.75 -3.63 4.43
N MET A 417 -15.38 -2.91 3.49
CA MET A 417 -16.41 -3.46 2.61
C MET A 417 -15.86 -4.25 1.43
N ILE A 418 -14.65 -3.95 0.95
CA ILE A 418 -14.12 -4.54 -0.30
C ILE A 418 -13.95 -6.06 -0.23
N SER A 419 -13.76 -6.61 0.97
CA SER A 419 -13.54 -8.04 1.16
C SER A 419 -14.77 -8.89 0.81
N GLN A 420 -16.00 -8.36 0.95
CA GLN A 420 -17.22 -9.07 0.52
C GLN A 420 -17.24 -9.23 -1.01
N LEU A 421 -16.76 -8.21 -1.75
CA LEU A 421 -16.68 -8.26 -3.22
C LEU A 421 -15.54 -9.15 -3.70
N SER A 422 -14.40 -9.14 -2.98
CA SER A 422 -13.34 -10.12 -3.21
C SER A 422 -13.84 -11.55 -3.01
N THR A 423 -14.63 -11.80 -1.95
CA THR A 423 -15.25 -13.10 -1.69
C THR A 423 -16.22 -13.48 -2.81
N ALA A 424 -17.02 -12.54 -3.29
CA ALA A 424 -17.93 -12.79 -4.43
C ALA A 424 -17.15 -13.19 -5.70
N MET A 425 -16.04 -12.51 -5.99
CA MET A 425 -15.20 -12.78 -7.16
C MET A 425 -14.48 -14.13 -7.06
N VAL A 426 -13.86 -14.44 -5.92
CA VAL A 426 -13.20 -15.75 -5.71
C VAL A 426 -14.19 -16.91 -5.88
N ASN A 427 -15.43 -16.74 -5.44
CA ASN A 427 -16.50 -17.73 -5.59
C ASN A 427 -17.29 -17.58 -6.91
N ARG A 428 -16.91 -16.66 -7.80
CA ARG A 428 -17.55 -16.44 -9.10
C ARG A 428 -19.05 -16.18 -8.99
N LEU A 429 -19.47 -15.43 -7.95
CA LEU A 429 -20.88 -15.12 -7.75
C LEU A 429 -21.39 -14.24 -8.88
N THR A 430 -22.63 -14.50 -9.30
CA THR A 430 -23.32 -13.71 -10.32
C THR A 430 -24.04 -12.51 -9.71
N VAL A 431 -24.43 -11.57 -10.56
CA VAL A 431 -25.22 -10.39 -10.16
C VAL A 431 -26.54 -10.80 -9.54
N GLU A 432 -27.22 -11.85 -10.07
CA GLU A 432 -28.48 -12.37 -9.54
C GLU A 432 -28.30 -12.90 -8.11
N GLN A 433 -27.19 -13.58 -7.84
CA GLN A 433 -26.87 -14.04 -6.48
C GLN A 433 -26.62 -12.87 -5.53
N LEU A 434 -25.96 -11.81 -5.99
CA LEU A 434 -25.72 -10.61 -5.19
C LEU A 434 -27.00 -9.81 -4.90
N LEU A 435 -28.02 -9.88 -5.74
CA LEU A 435 -29.35 -9.30 -5.51
C LEU A 435 -30.07 -9.96 -4.33
N THR A 436 -29.76 -11.21 -3.99
CA THR A 436 -30.41 -11.92 -2.86
C THR A 436 -29.90 -11.50 -1.49
N VAL A 437 -28.83 -10.71 -1.45
CA VAL A 437 -28.17 -10.33 -0.17
C VAL A 437 -28.93 -9.18 0.49
N MET A 438 -29.43 -9.42 1.70
CA MET A 438 -30.00 -8.38 2.56
C MET A 438 -28.89 -7.51 3.15
N ARG A 439 -29.07 -6.19 3.12
CA ARG A 439 -28.10 -5.23 3.66
C ARG A 439 -28.69 -4.47 4.85
N PRO A 440 -27.88 -4.19 5.90
CA PRO A 440 -28.37 -3.50 7.09
C PRO A 440 -28.70 -2.04 6.78
N HIS A 441 -29.71 -1.48 7.50
CA HIS A 441 -30.11 -0.07 7.43
C HIS A 441 -29.88 0.64 8.78
N PRO A 442 -29.30 1.88 8.82
CA PRO A 442 -28.66 2.60 7.70
C PRO A 442 -27.19 2.21 7.56
N SER A 443 -26.73 1.98 6.35
CA SER A 443 -25.33 1.63 6.05
C SER A 443 -24.87 2.15 4.68
N PHE A 444 -23.57 2.17 4.45
CA PHE A 444 -23.02 2.40 3.11
C PHE A 444 -23.29 1.21 2.18
N GLU A 445 -23.47 0.00 2.72
CA GLU A 445 -23.73 -1.22 1.95
C GLU A 445 -25.06 -1.18 1.18
N GLU A 446 -26.04 -0.37 1.61
CA GLU A 446 -27.28 -0.18 0.86
C GLU A 446 -26.99 0.36 -0.55
N ALA A 447 -26.04 1.31 -0.67
CA ALA A 447 -25.61 1.81 -1.97
C ALA A 447 -24.92 0.74 -2.83
N LEU A 448 -24.29 -0.26 -2.20
CA LEU A 448 -23.80 -1.43 -2.92
C LEU A 448 -24.96 -2.24 -3.52
N GLY A 449 -26.08 -2.37 -2.80
CA GLY A 449 -27.31 -2.97 -3.31
C GLY A 449 -27.83 -2.27 -4.55
N GLU A 450 -27.96 -0.95 -4.49
CA GLU A 450 -28.37 -0.13 -5.63
C GLU A 450 -27.41 -0.25 -6.83
N ALA A 451 -26.08 -0.34 -6.57
CA ALA A 451 -25.12 -0.58 -7.64
C ALA A 451 -25.31 -1.96 -8.31
N VAL A 452 -25.66 -3.00 -7.51
CA VAL A 452 -26.00 -4.33 -8.03
C VAL A 452 -27.27 -4.29 -8.86
N GLU A 453 -28.33 -3.60 -8.41
CA GLU A 453 -29.58 -3.43 -9.16
C GLU A 453 -29.35 -2.69 -10.49
N ASN A 454 -28.56 -1.60 -10.44
CA ASN A 454 -28.18 -0.84 -11.65
C ASN A 454 -27.34 -1.70 -12.62
N LEU A 455 -26.53 -2.62 -12.11
CA LEU A 455 -25.76 -3.55 -12.94
C LEU A 455 -26.69 -4.61 -13.56
N ALA A 456 -27.61 -5.18 -12.78
CA ALA A 456 -28.58 -6.17 -13.24
C ALA A 456 -29.47 -5.62 -14.38
N SER A 457 -29.91 -4.37 -14.26
CA SER A 457 -30.73 -3.72 -15.29
C SER A 457 -30.03 -3.57 -16.65
N LYS A 458 -28.69 -3.66 -16.69
CA LYS A 458 -27.89 -3.61 -17.92
C LYS A 458 -27.55 -4.97 -18.48
N LEU A 459 -27.78 -6.03 -17.70
CA LEU A 459 -27.57 -7.43 -18.11
C LEU A 459 -28.87 -8.08 -18.60
N ALA A 460 -30.03 -7.52 -18.23
CA ALA A 460 -31.34 -7.90 -18.74
C ALA A 460 -31.52 -7.37 -20.17
#